data_a45cb26314773800dba10405ef4dde1f
#
_entry.id   a45cb26314773800dba10405ef4dde1f
#
_cell.length_a   1.000
_cell.length_b   1.000
_cell.length_c   1.000
_cell.angle_alpha   90.00
_cell.angle_beta   90.00
_cell.angle_gamma   90.00
#
_symmetry.space_group_name_H-M   'P 1'
#
loop_
_entity.id
_entity.type
_entity.pdbx_description
1 polymer ?
#
loop_
_entity_poly.entity_id
_entity_poly.type
_entity_poly.pdbx_seq_one_letter_code
_entity_poly.pdbx_strand_id
1 'polypeptide(L)'
;MADNNSPDYKTLFLQAEKRLKEAEEQQKQAEERQKQEEERRKQEEERRKQAEERQKQAEDEGRQEKERREQLQELSRPTTFAEFLRHSHDLLSRPLRVETPSRSTTGKIPLPTGKYCPTRLEHWTDCSALQSELFNSVYSYLQLTPGGSPRLFSSLHELEGLGRRLGRKPISSEQELEAYERFAVEEHINDIITELCKIPAARDELGLGDGIQFSNHTNSLNDNGAIEADTTQPSSVYHPRPDQFCIHRVDRNTTTLLTSVEYKPPHKLSVATLRMGLRPMDLWKDMVRSNKIPTNQEAKLRYNAERLVCSALVQEYHVMIQEGLEYSYVTNGIARVLLRVRQNDPGTLYYFLCDPNSEVNMEMEATFANTSVARTLCLCLMAFHSPVRGQEWRNSVRPDIPIWKTSFDHTRSHIPEDEFRQLPLNSDSTAPEFPSPDSGSTYEPSSSPPDFPESTARQVSTRSRVSCAPSDVRHRSQSSQSPDPDSKPATRHKRTFSQVPS
;
A
#
# COMPACT_ATOMS: atom_id res chain seq x y z
N MET A 1 7.78 -104.09 -89.21
CA MET A 1 6.90 -103.23 -88.48
C MET A 1 7.76 -102.28 -87.74
N ALA A 2 7.89 -101.13 -88.25
CA ALA A 2 8.69 -100.04 -87.56
C ALA A 2 7.67 -99.09 -86.84
N ASP A 3 7.80 -99.07 -85.50
CA ASP A 3 7.07 -98.14 -84.70
C ASP A 3 7.66 -96.72 -84.88
N ASN A 4 6.85 -95.90 -85.54
CA ASN A 4 7.17 -94.53 -85.77
C ASN A 4 6.64 -93.74 -84.57
N ASN A 5 7.36 -93.73 -83.45
CA ASN A 5 7.01 -92.91 -82.30
C ASN A 5 7.93 -91.68 -82.27
N SER A 6 7.73 -90.78 -83.20
CA SER A 6 8.39 -89.47 -83.19
C SER A 6 7.69 -88.54 -82.16
N PRO A 7 8.43 -88.08 -81.22
CA PRO A 7 7.79 -87.17 -80.25
C PRO A 7 7.27 -85.86 -80.92
N ASP A 8 6.05 -85.53 -80.67
CA ASP A 8 5.43 -84.27 -81.18
C ASP A 8 6.12 -83.08 -80.53
N TYR A 9 7.23 -82.63 -81.13
CA TYR A 9 8.01 -81.46 -80.67
C TYR A 9 7.22 -80.16 -80.62
N LYS A 10 6.15 -80.05 -81.39
CA LYS A 10 5.29 -78.86 -81.39
C LYS A 10 4.44 -78.76 -80.09
N THR A 11 3.94 -79.93 -79.66
CA THR A 11 3.18 -80.00 -78.38
C THR A 11 4.10 -79.77 -77.16
N LEU A 12 5.34 -80.35 -77.19
CA LEU A 12 6.30 -80.10 -76.15
C LEU A 12 6.75 -78.63 -76.09
N PHE A 13 6.96 -78.01 -77.24
CA PHE A 13 7.31 -76.55 -77.30
C PHE A 13 6.19 -75.66 -76.73
N LEU A 14 4.94 -75.90 -77.12
CA LEU A 14 3.82 -75.17 -76.57
C LEU A 14 3.63 -75.34 -75.04
N GLN A 15 3.89 -76.57 -74.54
CA GLN A 15 3.88 -76.81 -73.10
C GLN A 15 5.06 -76.14 -72.39
N ALA A 16 6.25 -76.11 -72.99
CA ALA A 16 7.38 -75.39 -72.45
C ALA A 16 7.13 -73.85 -72.41
N GLU A 17 6.57 -73.31 -73.50
CA GLU A 17 6.21 -71.88 -73.57
C GLU A 17 5.11 -71.49 -72.54
N LYS A 18 4.17 -72.42 -72.37
CA LYS A 18 3.12 -72.17 -71.32
C LYS A 18 3.73 -72.21 -69.91
N ARG A 19 4.58 -73.15 -69.62
CA ARG A 19 5.30 -73.23 -68.31
C ARG A 19 6.20 -72.03 -68.08
N LEU A 20 6.85 -71.51 -69.13
CA LEU A 20 7.67 -70.31 -69.04
C LEU A 20 6.82 -69.11 -68.67
N LYS A 21 5.70 -68.91 -69.36
CA LYS A 21 4.75 -67.82 -69.05
C LYS A 21 4.16 -67.93 -67.63
N GLU A 22 3.81 -69.16 -67.21
CA GLU A 22 3.33 -69.41 -65.86
C GLU A 22 4.43 -69.10 -64.78
N ALA A 23 5.69 -69.48 -65.08
CA ALA A 23 6.81 -69.14 -64.18
C ALA A 23 7.11 -67.67 -64.15
N GLU A 24 7.10 -66.96 -65.29
CA GLU A 24 7.24 -65.47 -65.31
C GLU A 24 6.12 -64.76 -64.56
N GLU A 25 4.89 -65.25 -64.68
CA GLU A 25 3.77 -64.68 -63.94
C GLU A 25 3.86 -64.91 -62.41
N GLN A 26 4.31 -66.14 -62.02
CA GLN A 26 4.60 -66.43 -60.59
C GLN A 26 5.75 -65.61 -60.07
N GLN A 27 6.80 -65.38 -60.83
CA GLN A 27 7.92 -64.51 -60.43
C GLN A 27 7.46 -63.09 -60.23
N LYS A 28 6.66 -62.52 -61.17
CA LYS A 28 6.10 -61.19 -61.08
C LYS A 28 5.22 -61.06 -59.88
N GLN A 29 4.35 -62.01 -59.57
CA GLN A 29 3.52 -62.02 -58.36
C GLN A 29 4.34 -62.10 -57.09
N ALA A 30 5.46 -62.86 -57.07
CA ALA A 30 6.35 -62.92 -55.93
C ALA A 30 7.08 -61.59 -55.68
N GLU A 31 7.57 -60.94 -56.72
CA GLU A 31 8.17 -59.62 -56.66
C GLU A 31 7.17 -58.56 -56.16
N GLU A 32 5.93 -58.60 -56.63
CA GLU A 32 4.89 -57.71 -56.17
C GLU A 32 4.51 -57.88 -54.68
N ARG A 33 4.46 -59.14 -54.20
CA ARG A 33 4.27 -59.47 -52.79
C ARG A 33 5.46 -59.01 -51.93
N GLN A 34 6.65 -59.12 -52.40
CA GLN A 34 7.86 -58.65 -51.70
C GLN A 34 7.82 -57.11 -51.56
N LYS A 35 7.49 -56.43 -52.65
CA LYS A 35 7.34 -54.94 -52.57
C LYS A 35 6.24 -54.51 -51.64
N GLN A 36 5.09 -55.18 -51.64
CA GLN A 36 4.01 -54.86 -50.70
C GLN A 36 4.39 -55.12 -49.23
N GLU A 37 5.15 -56.16 -48.96
CA GLU A 37 5.62 -56.48 -47.61
C GLU A 37 6.67 -55.49 -47.17
N GLU A 38 7.58 -55.08 -48.06
CA GLU A 38 8.56 -54.04 -47.73
C GLU A 38 7.91 -52.68 -47.46
N GLU A 39 6.91 -52.31 -48.23
CA GLU A 39 6.10 -51.08 -48.04
C GLU A 39 5.36 -51.13 -46.69
N ARG A 40 4.75 -52.28 -46.38
CA ARG A 40 4.07 -52.46 -45.08
C ARG A 40 5.06 -52.37 -43.91
N ARG A 41 6.25 -52.93 -44.02
CA ARG A 41 7.30 -52.82 -42.98
C ARG A 41 7.76 -51.36 -42.81
N LYS A 42 7.94 -50.60 -43.88
CA LYS A 42 8.29 -49.19 -43.82
C LYS A 42 7.17 -48.36 -43.14
N GLN A 43 5.92 -48.62 -43.48
CA GLN A 43 4.77 -47.95 -42.84
C GLN A 43 4.64 -48.28 -41.35
N GLU A 44 4.94 -49.56 -40.97
CA GLU A 44 4.92 -49.99 -39.57
C GLU A 44 6.05 -49.34 -38.75
N GLU A 45 7.27 -49.27 -39.34
CA GLU A 45 8.40 -48.58 -38.73
C GLU A 45 8.14 -47.07 -38.54
N GLU A 46 7.54 -46.43 -39.55
CA GLU A 46 7.19 -45.01 -39.47
C GLU A 46 6.12 -44.75 -38.41
N ARG A 47 5.09 -45.61 -38.32
CA ARG A 47 4.09 -45.54 -37.24
C ARG A 47 4.72 -45.74 -35.88
N ARG A 48 5.67 -46.63 -35.75
CA ARG A 48 6.38 -46.84 -34.49
C ARG A 48 7.20 -45.62 -34.09
N LYS A 49 7.95 -45.01 -35.03
CA LYS A 49 8.69 -43.76 -34.78
C LYS A 49 7.77 -42.63 -34.37
N GLN A 50 6.65 -42.47 -35.06
CA GLN A 50 5.63 -41.45 -34.69
C GLN A 50 5.02 -41.71 -33.30
N ALA A 51 4.81 -42.97 -32.93
CA ALA A 51 4.29 -43.34 -31.61
C ALA A 51 5.32 -43.03 -30.51
N GLU A 52 6.60 -43.35 -30.73
CA GLU A 52 7.71 -43.04 -29.81
C GLU A 52 7.88 -41.50 -29.66
N GLU A 53 7.79 -40.77 -30.75
CA GLU A 53 7.88 -39.30 -30.72
C GLU A 53 6.70 -38.66 -29.95
N ARG A 54 5.46 -39.13 -30.15
CA ARG A 54 4.29 -38.68 -29.37
C ARG A 54 4.41 -39.03 -27.89
N GLN A 55 4.92 -40.22 -27.58
CA GLN A 55 5.13 -40.60 -26.17
C GLN A 55 6.14 -39.69 -25.51
N LYS A 56 7.27 -39.40 -26.18
CA LYS A 56 8.28 -38.49 -25.68
C LYS A 56 7.76 -37.07 -25.49
N GLN A 57 6.96 -36.57 -26.45
CA GLN A 57 6.28 -35.25 -26.31
C GLN A 57 5.35 -35.23 -25.10
N ALA A 58 4.53 -36.28 -24.92
CA ALA A 58 3.61 -36.36 -23.77
C ALA A 58 4.36 -36.44 -22.41
N GLU A 59 5.50 -37.15 -22.37
CA GLU A 59 6.36 -37.22 -21.17
C GLU A 59 6.98 -35.84 -20.87
N ASP A 60 7.47 -35.11 -21.89
CA ASP A 60 8.04 -33.77 -21.73
C ASP A 60 6.97 -32.75 -21.31
N GLU A 61 5.78 -32.79 -21.91
CA GLU A 61 4.64 -31.97 -21.51
C GLU A 61 4.21 -32.27 -20.07
N GLY A 62 4.13 -33.52 -19.68
CA GLY A 62 3.81 -33.96 -18.32
C GLY A 62 4.82 -33.44 -17.29
N ARG A 63 6.12 -33.47 -17.64
CA ARG A 63 7.19 -32.95 -16.79
C ARG A 63 7.07 -31.42 -16.64
N GLN A 64 6.87 -30.67 -17.73
CA GLN A 64 6.70 -29.23 -17.71
C GLN A 64 5.48 -28.81 -16.90
N GLU A 65 4.36 -29.53 -17.06
CA GLU A 65 3.14 -29.24 -16.27
C GLU A 65 3.33 -29.51 -14.78
N LYS A 66 4.07 -30.58 -14.42
CA LYS A 66 4.42 -30.87 -13.03
C LYS A 66 5.30 -29.77 -12.44
N GLU A 67 6.37 -29.37 -13.14
CA GLU A 67 7.26 -28.28 -12.73
C GLU A 67 6.48 -26.97 -12.56
N ARG A 68 5.57 -26.66 -13.49
CA ARG A 68 4.70 -25.48 -13.41
C ARG A 68 3.77 -25.52 -12.20
N ARG A 69 3.18 -26.68 -11.89
CA ARG A 69 2.34 -26.84 -10.69
C ARG A 69 3.14 -26.66 -9.41
N GLU A 70 4.33 -27.23 -9.34
CA GLU A 70 5.23 -27.07 -8.20
C GLU A 70 5.64 -25.61 -8.00
N GLN A 71 5.96 -24.89 -9.09
CA GLN A 71 6.24 -23.44 -9.05
C GLN A 71 5.04 -22.63 -8.56
N LEU A 72 3.84 -22.89 -9.09
CA LEU A 72 2.62 -22.22 -8.66
C LEU A 72 2.29 -22.51 -7.19
N GLN A 73 2.52 -23.72 -6.74
CA GLN A 73 2.32 -24.10 -5.34
C GLN A 73 3.29 -23.36 -4.42
N GLU A 74 4.57 -23.25 -4.80
CA GLU A 74 5.56 -22.50 -4.02
C GLU A 74 5.24 -21.00 -3.98
N LEU A 75 4.88 -20.40 -5.12
CA LEU A 75 4.47 -18.99 -5.19
C LEU A 75 3.21 -18.69 -4.36
N SER A 76 2.31 -19.65 -4.23
CA SER A 76 1.06 -19.49 -3.45
C SER A 76 1.22 -19.86 -1.98
N ARG A 77 2.38 -20.37 -1.58
CA ARG A 77 2.67 -20.73 -0.20
C ARG A 77 2.81 -19.46 0.66
N PRO A 78 2.18 -19.39 1.84
CA PRO A 78 2.40 -18.30 2.77
C PRO A 78 3.89 -18.11 3.10
N THR A 79 4.29 -16.89 3.37
CA THR A 79 5.69 -16.55 3.69
C THR A 79 5.97 -16.63 5.18
N THR A 80 7.23 -16.86 5.54
CA THR A 80 7.76 -16.64 6.89
C THR A 80 7.85 -15.14 7.16
N PHE A 81 8.09 -14.75 8.42
CA PHE A 81 8.23 -13.34 8.78
C PHE A 81 9.38 -12.64 8.04
N ALA A 82 10.55 -13.29 7.96
CA ALA A 82 11.70 -12.74 7.23
C ALA A 82 11.44 -12.65 5.71
N GLU A 83 10.90 -13.70 5.09
CA GLU A 83 10.51 -13.67 3.67
C GLU A 83 9.48 -12.59 3.39
N PHE A 84 8.50 -12.42 4.27
CA PHE A 84 7.47 -11.41 4.16
C PHE A 84 8.06 -9.98 4.17
N LEU A 85 8.91 -9.65 5.15
CA LEU A 85 9.58 -8.33 5.22
C LEU A 85 10.46 -8.07 4.00
N ARG A 86 11.19 -9.08 3.54
CA ARG A 86 12.00 -9.01 2.33
C ARG A 86 11.13 -8.71 1.10
N HIS A 87 10.09 -9.50 0.88
CA HIS A 87 9.24 -9.37 -0.31
C HIS A 87 8.39 -8.09 -0.28
N SER A 88 7.86 -7.68 0.87
CA SER A 88 7.14 -6.42 0.99
C SER A 88 8.03 -5.22 0.68
N HIS A 89 9.30 -5.23 1.11
CA HIS A 89 10.24 -4.18 0.76
C HIS A 89 10.56 -4.17 -0.73
N ASP A 90 10.91 -5.34 -1.31
CA ASP A 90 11.35 -5.46 -2.71
C ASP A 90 10.22 -5.18 -3.71
N LEU A 91 9.01 -5.64 -3.42
CA LEU A 91 7.87 -5.58 -4.33
C LEU A 91 6.97 -4.37 -4.12
N LEU A 92 6.93 -3.79 -2.93
CA LEU A 92 6.02 -2.69 -2.60
C LEU A 92 6.76 -1.37 -2.35
N SER A 93 7.84 -1.38 -1.53
CA SER A 93 8.53 -0.14 -1.15
C SER A 93 9.52 0.35 -2.20
N ARG A 94 10.45 -0.49 -2.66
CA ARG A 94 11.47 -0.12 -3.64
C ARG A 94 10.91 0.33 -4.99
N PRO A 95 9.87 -0.32 -5.56
CA PRO A 95 9.32 0.04 -6.86
C PRO A 95 8.39 1.24 -6.82
N LEU A 96 8.19 1.89 -5.66
CA LEU A 96 7.30 3.04 -5.53
C LEU A 96 7.67 4.13 -6.54
N ARG A 97 6.71 4.49 -7.37
CA ARG A 97 6.88 5.50 -8.42
C ARG A 97 6.26 6.81 -7.99
N VAL A 98 6.97 7.90 -8.25
CA VAL A 98 6.51 9.27 -8.00
C VAL A 98 6.24 9.93 -9.34
N GLU A 99 5.11 10.61 -9.45
CA GLU A 99 4.77 11.38 -10.64
C GLU A 99 5.58 12.68 -10.68
N THR A 100 5.75 13.21 -11.88
CA THR A 100 6.43 14.50 -12.07
C THR A 100 5.63 15.64 -11.42
N PRO A 101 6.27 16.70 -10.90
CA PRO A 101 5.56 17.80 -10.26
C PRO A 101 4.50 18.47 -11.15
N SER A 102 4.73 18.50 -12.47
CA SER A 102 3.78 19.07 -13.44
C SER A 102 2.49 18.26 -13.62
N ARG A 103 2.49 16.98 -13.23
CA ARG A 103 1.33 16.06 -13.27
C ARG A 103 0.80 15.72 -11.90
N SER A 104 1.38 16.31 -10.86
CA SER A 104 1.00 16.09 -9.47
C SER A 104 0.07 17.19 -8.98
N THR A 105 -0.58 16.95 -7.84
CA THR A 105 -1.41 17.97 -7.19
C THR A 105 -0.61 19.22 -6.92
N THR A 106 -1.13 20.35 -7.36
CA THR A 106 -0.55 21.68 -7.14
C THR A 106 -0.74 22.09 -5.67
N GLY A 107 0.11 22.99 -5.21
CA GLY A 107 0.08 23.51 -3.85
C GLY A 107 1.31 23.09 -3.05
N LYS A 108 1.78 24.03 -2.24
CA LYS A 108 2.91 23.83 -1.31
C LYS A 108 2.38 23.23 -0.02
N ILE A 109 3.26 22.63 0.80
CA ILE A 109 2.94 22.31 2.18
C ILE A 109 2.58 23.63 2.88
N PRO A 110 1.37 23.75 3.44
CA PRO A 110 0.95 25.00 4.09
C PRO A 110 1.81 25.28 5.31
N LEU A 111 2.07 26.54 5.57
CA LEU A 111 2.69 26.94 6.83
C LEU A 111 1.75 26.60 7.99
N PRO A 112 2.27 26.05 9.10
CA PRO A 112 1.45 25.62 10.22
C PRO A 112 1.04 26.78 11.13
N THR A 113 0.55 27.87 10.55
CA THR A 113 0.14 29.08 11.26
C THR A 113 -0.99 28.75 12.25
N GLY A 114 -0.83 29.20 13.48
CA GLY A 114 -1.77 28.94 14.57
C GLY A 114 -1.60 27.59 15.27
N LYS A 115 -0.67 26.75 14.82
CA LYS A 115 -0.39 25.45 15.42
C LYS A 115 0.66 25.55 16.54
N TYR A 116 0.59 24.67 17.54
CA TYR A 116 1.64 24.49 18.53
C TYR A 116 2.96 24.14 17.85
N CYS A 117 4.03 24.79 18.26
CA CYS A 117 5.35 24.67 17.62
C CYS A 117 6.38 24.25 18.67
N PRO A 118 7.19 23.21 18.44
CA PRO A 118 8.24 22.87 19.37
C PRO A 118 9.28 24.02 19.42
N THR A 119 9.88 24.25 20.58
CA THR A 119 10.99 25.20 20.70
C THR A 119 12.24 24.66 20.05
N ARG A 120 12.48 23.34 20.19
CA ARG A 120 13.66 22.66 19.69
C ARG A 120 13.30 21.45 18.84
N LEU A 121 14.12 21.19 17.85
CA LEU A 121 14.15 19.97 17.07
C LEU A 121 15.49 19.26 17.37
N GLU A 122 15.44 18.03 17.88
CA GLU A 122 16.62 17.28 18.31
C GLU A 122 16.65 15.88 17.69
N HIS A 123 17.84 15.35 17.48
CA HIS A 123 17.98 13.99 16.96
C HIS A 123 17.58 12.97 18.04
N TRP A 124 16.75 11.99 17.68
CA TRP A 124 16.37 10.88 18.56
C TRP A 124 17.45 9.79 18.53
N THR A 125 18.49 9.94 19.35
CA THR A 125 19.74 9.16 19.28
C THR A 125 19.59 7.69 19.66
N ASP A 126 18.68 7.35 20.55
CA ASP A 126 18.42 5.99 21.05
C ASP A 126 17.34 5.22 20.23
N CYS A 127 16.74 5.88 19.22
CA CYS A 127 15.65 5.30 18.43
C CYS A 127 16.03 3.96 17.79
N SER A 128 17.18 3.89 17.12
CA SER A 128 17.62 2.68 16.43
C SER A 128 17.84 1.49 17.37
N ALA A 129 18.39 1.75 18.55
CA ALA A 129 18.62 0.70 19.56
C ALA A 129 17.30 0.15 20.11
N LEU A 130 16.38 1.05 20.50
CA LEU A 130 15.05 0.68 21.00
C LEU A 130 14.24 -0.10 19.94
N GLN A 131 14.30 0.32 18.68
CA GLN A 131 13.63 -0.41 17.59
C GLN A 131 14.24 -1.77 17.34
N SER A 132 15.56 -1.89 17.42
CA SER A 132 16.25 -3.19 17.26
C SER A 132 15.89 -4.17 18.36
N GLU A 133 15.76 -3.71 19.60
CA GLU A 133 15.35 -4.53 20.74
C GLU A 133 13.93 -5.08 20.52
N LEU A 134 12.97 -4.22 20.19
CA LEU A 134 11.59 -4.63 19.90
C LEU A 134 11.50 -5.54 18.68
N PHE A 135 12.25 -5.24 17.63
CA PHE A 135 12.28 -6.09 16.44
C PHE A 135 12.78 -7.50 16.77
N ASN A 136 13.83 -7.61 17.58
CA ASN A 136 14.38 -8.90 18.01
C ASN A 136 13.36 -9.69 18.86
N SER A 137 12.60 -9.02 19.74
CA SER A 137 11.51 -9.66 20.49
C SER A 137 10.43 -10.20 19.53
N VAL A 138 9.92 -9.38 18.59
CA VAL A 138 8.97 -9.81 17.56
C VAL A 138 9.51 -10.98 16.74
N TYR A 139 10.77 -10.87 16.30
CA TYR A 139 11.44 -11.90 15.51
C TYR A 139 11.51 -13.23 16.27
N SER A 140 11.81 -13.18 17.59
CA SER A 140 11.87 -14.37 18.42
C SER A 140 10.53 -15.11 18.50
N TYR A 141 9.42 -14.39 18.50
CA TYR A 141 8.07 -14.97 18.53
C TYR A 141 7.61 -15.52 17.17
N LEU A 142 7.94 -14.85 16.08
CA LEU A 142 7.38 -15.14 14.74
C LEU A 142 8.29 -16.02 13.88
N GLN A 143 9.60 -16.06 14.16
CA GLN A 143 10.57 -16.75 13.32
C GLN A 143 11.20 -17.98 13.99
N LEU A 144 11.45 -17.91 15.29
CA LEU A 144 12.19 -18.93 16.03
C LEU A 144 11.22 -19.88 16.78
N THR A 145 10.60 -20.82 16.06
CA THR A 145 9.77 -21.85 16.68
C THR A 145 10.44 -23.22 16.66
N PRO A 146 10.16 -24.12 17.62
CA PRO A 146 10.75 -25.47 17.68
C PRO A 146 10.49 -26.35 16.44
N GLY A 147 9.49 -26.03 15.66
CA GLY A 147 9.10 -26.72 14.42
C GLY A 147 9.63 -26.11 13.13
N GLY A 148 10.46 -25.08 13.19
CA GLY A 148 10.91 -24.27 12.07
C GLY A 148 10.13 -22.95 11.98
N SER A 149 10.52 -22.09 11.02
CA SER A 149 9.88 -20.78 10.84
C SER A 149 8.43 -20.92 10.33
N PRO A 150 7.42 -20.48 11.08
CA PRO A 150 6.04 -20.58 10.66
C PRO A 150 5.76 -19.68 9.45
N ARG A 151 4.89 -20.15 8.57
CA ARG A 151 4.46 -19.41 7.37
C ARG A 151 3.07 -18.85 7.62
N LEU A 152 3.01 -17.58 8.01
CA LEU A 152 1.82 -16.92 8.54
C LEU A 152 1.35 -15.74 7.68
N PHE A 153 2.19 -15.27 6.75
CA PHE A 153 1.98 -14.01 6.05
C PHE A 153 1.68 -14.22 4.56
N SER A 154 1.26 -13.14 3.91
CA SER A 154 0.88 -13.13 2.49
C SER A 154 1.92 -13.83 1.62
N SER A 155 1.44 -14.65 0.69
CA SER A 155 2.26 -15.38 -0.26
C SER A 155 3.01 -14.42 -1.20
N LEU A 156 4.09 -14.91 -1.82
CA LEU A 156 4.82 -14.14 -2.83
C LEU A 156 3.89 -13.71 -3.98
N HIS A 157 2.98 -14.60 -4.42
CA HIS A 157 2.02 -14.30 -5.48
C HIS A 157 1.07 -13.14 -5.13
N GLU A 158 0.59 -13.08 -3.88
CA GLU A 158 -0.27 -11.99 -3.40
C GLU A 158 0.50 -10.67 -3.37
N LEU A 159 1.73 -10.66 -2.81
CA LEU A 159 2.58 -9.47 -2.75
C LEU A 159 2.96 -8.96 -4.16
N GLU A 160 3.29 -9.85 -5.10
CA GLU A 160 3.50 -9.48 -6.50
C GLU A 160 2.24 -8.90 -7.14
N GLY A 161 1.07 -9.49 -6.85
CA GLY A 161 -0.22 -9.01 -7.32
C GLY A 161 -0.52 -7.60 -6.81
N LEU A 162 -0.24 -7.35 -5.53
CA LEU A 162 -0.37 -6.03 -4.89
C LEU A 162 0.63 -5.04 -5.49
N GLY A 163 1.91 -5.41 -5.61
CA GLY A 163 2.96 -4.57 -6.19
C GLY A 163 2.64 -4.16 -7.63
N ARG A 164 2.16 -5.10 -8.46
CA ARG A 164 1.68 -4.78 -9.82
C ARG A 164 0.52 -3.77 -9.83
N ARG A 165 -0.39 -3.84 -8.86
CA ARG A 165 -1.51 -2.87 -8.75
C ARG A 165 -1.03 -1.50 -8.33
N LEU A 166 -0.21 -1.41 -7.28
CA LEU A 166 0.35 -0.16 -6.77
C LEU A 166 1.28 0.51 -7.80
N GLY A 167 2.10 -0.28 -8.50
CA GLY A 167 3.04 0.23 -9.52
C GLY A 167 2.39 0.76 -10.81
N ARG A 168 1.09 0.53 -11.04
CA ARG A 168 0.39 1.05 -12.24
C ARG A 168 0.24 2.55 -12.22
N LYS A 169 0.09 3.15 -11.03
CA LYS A 169 -0.18 4.56 -10.87
C LYS A 169 0.88 5.19 -9.97
N PRO A 170 1.71 6.10 -10.50
CA PRO A 170 2.68 6.85 -9.70
C PRO A 170 1.95 7.73 -8.68
N ILE A 171 2.56 7.98 -7.53
CA ILE A 171 2.01 8.88 -6.50
C ILE A 171 2.07 10.31 -7.00
N SER A 172 0.92 10.95 -7.14
CA SER A 172 0.72 12.32 -7.60
C SER A 172 -0.07 13.18 -6.60
N SER A 173 -0.59 12.60 -5.54
CA SER A 173 -1.43 13.27 -4.53
C SER A 173 -1.26 12.65 -3.15
N GLU A 174 -1.72 13.35 -2.14
CA GLU A 174 -1.79 12.89 -0.75
C GLU A 174 -2.73 11.69 -0.59
N GLN A 175 -3.86 11.71 -1.29
CA GLN A 175 -4.83 10.61 -1.30
C GLN A 175 -4.25 9.32 -1.92
N GLU A 176 -3.39 9.43 -2.94
CA GLU A 176 -2.71 8.27 -3.51
C GLU A 176 -1.62 7.73 -2.58
N LEU A 177 -0.94 8.62 -1.85
CA LEU A 177 0.01 8.24 -0.82
C LEU A 177 -0.70 7.52 0.35
N GLU A 178 -1.85 8.05 0.81
CA GLU A 178 -2.69 7.40 1.83
C GLU A 178 -3.07 5.98 1.39
N ALA A 179 -3.56 5.82 0.16
CA ALA A 179 -3.93 4.50 -0.36
C ALA A 179 -2.72 3.55 -0.43
N TYR A 180 -1.55 4.06 -0.82
CA TYR A 180 -0.32 3.29 -0.83
C TYR A 180 0.10 2.85 0.58
N GLU A 181 0.19 3.77 1.55
CA GLU A 181 0.59 3.47 2.94
C GLU A 181 -0.37 2.45 3.56
N ARG A 182 -1.68 2.59 3.32
CA ARG A 182 -2.68 1.63 3.80
C ARG A 182 -2.40 0.22 3.35
N PHE A 183 -2.22 -0.01 2.05
CA PHE A 183 -2.06 -1.36 1.50
C PHE A 183 -0.62 -1.90 1.57
N ALA A 184 0.40 -1.04 1.53
CA ALA A 184 1.79 -1.46 1.51
C ALA A 184 2.44 -1.53 2.89
N VAL A 185 1.85 -0.88 3.92
CA VAL A 185 2.45 -0.78 5.25
C VAL A 185 1.43 -1.11 6.35
N GLU A 186 0.33 -0.36 6.45
CA GLU A 186 -0.57 -0.38 7.61
C GLU A 186 -1.32 -1.71 7.77
N GLU A 187 -1.88 -2.26 6.68
CA GLU A 187 -2.55 -3.57 6.72
C GLU A 187 -1.57 -4.67 7.10
N HIS A 188 -0.34 -4.61 6.63
CA HIS A 188 0.71 -5.57 6.98
C HIS A 188 1.12 -5.50 8.45
N ILE A 189 1.14 -4.31 9.05
CA ILE A 189 1.39 -4.15 10.48
C ILE A 189 0.22 -4.75 11.28
N ASN A 190 -1.01 -4.52 10.84
CA ASN A 190 -2.19 -5.11 11.46
C ASN A 190 -2.13 -6.65 11.41
N ASP A 191 -1.73 -7.23 10.28
CA ASP A 191 -1.56 -8.69 10.13
C ASP A 191 -0.49 -9.23 11.10
N ILE A 192 0.68 -8.56 11.19
CA ILE A 192 1.76 -8.96 12.10
C ILE A 192 1.29 -8.92 13.55
N ILE A 193 0.65 -7.83 13.97
CA ILE A 193 0.13 -7.69 15.34
C ILE A 193 -0.96 -8.72 15.60
N THR A 194 -1.80 -9.03 14.62
CA THR A 194 -2.83 -10.07 14.73
C THR A 194 -2.21 -11.45 14.99
N GLU A 195 -1.12 -11.79 14.30
CA GLU A 195 -0.39 -13.05 14.55
C GLU A 195 0.28 -13.06 15.93
N LEU A 196 0.86 -11.94 16.35
CA LEU A 196 1.44 -11.81 17.71
C LEU A 196 0.38 -11.93 18.80
N CYS A 197 -0.83 -11.39 18.60
CA CYS A 197 -1.95 -11.53 19.56
C CYS A 197 -2.39 -12.99 19.79
N LYS A 198 -2.11 -13.90 18.86
CA LYS A 198 -2.39 -15.35 19.00
C LYS A 198 -1.38 -16.05 19.93
N ILE A 199 -0.25 -15.43 20.22
CA ILE A 199 0.81 -15.95 21.07
C ILE A 199 0.67 -15.28 22.44
N PRO A 200 0.22 -15.98 23.51
CA PRO A 200 -0.08 -15.37 24.80
C PRO A 200 1.14 -14.60 25.38
N ALA A 201 2.34 -15.19 25.33
CA ALA A 201 3.56 -14.55 25.84
C ALA A 201 3.88 -13.23 25.09
N ALA A 202 3.74 -13.20 23.76
CA ALA A 202 3.95 -11.98 22.98
C ALA A 202 2.88 -10.93 23.26
N ARG A 203 1.62 -11.36 23.36
CA ARG A 203 0.49 -10.48 23.68
C ARG A 203 0.66 -9.78 25.01
N ASP A 204 1.12 -10.51 26.04
CA ASP A 204 1.34 -9.99 27.40
C ASP A 204 2.59 -9.11 27.44
N GLU A 205 3.72 -9.58 26.89
CA GLU A 205 5.00 -8.83 26.91
C GLU A 205 4.89 -7.49 26.16
N LEU A 206 4.24 -7.50 24.99
CA LEU A 206 4.12 -6.31 24.13
C LEU A 206 2.88 -5.46 24.41
N GLY A 207 1.99 -5.89 25.34
CA GLY A 207 0.80 -5.14 25.73
C GLY A 207 -0.23 -4.97 24.62
N LEU A 208 -0.37 -5.97 23.74
CA LEU A 208 -1.10 -5.82 22.46
C LEU A 208 -2.63 -5.75 22.60
N GLY A 209 -3.23 -6.15 23.74
CA GLY A 209 -4.68 -6.20 23.88
C GLY A 209 -5.35 -7.04 22.79
N ASP A 210 -6.34 -6.51 22.12
CA ASP A 210 -7.02 -7.12 20.96
C ASP A 210 -6.47 -6.61 19.60
N GLY A 211 -5.30 -5.98 19.60
CA GLY A 211 -4.60 -5.51 18.40
C GLY A 211 -4.83 -4.04 18.07
N ILE A 212 -4.63 -3.67 16.80
CA ILE A 212 -4.74 -2.30 16.34
C ILE A 212 -5.73 -2.17 15.17
N GLN A 213 -6.03 -0.91 14.85
CA GLN A 213 -6.76 -0.53 13.65
C GLN A 213 -6.27 0.82 13.18
N PHE A 214 -5.95 0.95 11.89
CA PHE A 214 -5.74 2.25 11.26
C PHE A 214 -7.06 2.82 10.77
N SER A 215 -7.34 4.10 11.07
CA SER A 215 -8.59 4.77 10.74
C SER A 215 -8.39 6.26 10.50
N ASN A 216 -9.03 6.78 9.48
CA ASN A 216 -9.05 8.22 9.19
C ASN A 216 -10.18 8.99 9.91
N HIS A 217 -10.92 8.31 10.81
CA HIS A 217 -12.03 8.88 11.56
C HIS A 217 -11.88 8.63 13.07
N THR A 218 -12.04 9.69 13.86
CA THR A 218 -12.09 9.63 15.33
C THR A 218 -13.32 8.91 15.88
N ASN A 219 -14.37 8.70 15.07
CA ASN A 219 -15.59 7.99 15.48
C ASN A 219 -15.34 6.51 15.84
N SER A 220 -14.14 5.99 15.55
CA SER A 220 -13.70 4.65 15.98
C SER A 220 -13.24 4.61 17.45
N LEU A 221 -13.03 5.76 18.07
CA LEU A 221 -12.78 5.86 19.51
C LEU A 221 -14.15 5.84 20.19
N ASN A 222 -14.40 4.85 21.04
CA ASN A 222 -15.65 4.75 21.77
C ASN A 222 -15.88 6.02 22.59
N ASP A 223 -17.08 6.61 22.49
CA ASP A 223 -17.54 7.81 23.20
C ASP A 223 -17.66 7.65 24.73
N ASN A 224 -17.11 6.56 25.32
CA ASN A 224 -17.12 6.33 26.76
C ASN A 224 -16.25 7.31 27.57
N GLY A 225 -15.58 8.22 26.88
CA GLY A 225 -14.99 9.43 27.42
C GLY A 225 -15.68 10.65 26.82
N ALA A 226 -17.01 10.73 26.87
CA ALA A 226 -17.73 11.95 26.52
C ALA A 226 -17.08 13.10 27.30
N ILE A 227 -16.17 13.80 26.63
CA ILE A 227 -15.78 15.15 27.03
C ILE A 227 -17.10 15.90 26.93
N GLU A 228 -17.69 16.25 28.08
CA GLU A 228 -18.72 17.25 28.14
C GLU A 228 -18.21 18.44 27.34
N ALA A 229 -18.75 18.61 26.14
CA ALA A 229 -18.45 19.74 25.30
C ALA A 229 -18.90 20.93 26.10
N ASP A 230 -17.94 21.65 26.70
CA ASP A 230 -18.16 22.96 27.28
C ASP A 230 -18.69 23.84 26.15
N THR A 231 -20.01 23.98 26.13
CA THR A 231 -20.78 24.74 25.15
C THR A 231 -20.55 26.25 25.25
N THR A 232 -19.59 26.68 26.07
CA THR A 232 -19.31 28.12 26.33
C THR A 232 -18.10 28.66 25.54
N GLN A 233 -17.37 27.84 24.76
CA GLN A 233 -16.33 28.37 23.89
C GLN A 233 -16.82 28.52 22.44
N PRO A 234 -16.47 29.64 21.76
CA PRO A 234 -16.84 29.80 20.37
C PRO A 234 -16.22 28.73 19.50
N SER A 235 -17.03 28.14 18.63
CA SER A 235 -16.76 26.99 17.72
C SER A 235 -15.68 27.23 16.65
N SER A 236 -14.62 27.98 16.95
CA SER A 236 -13.54 28.33 16.02
C SER A 236 -12.19 27.64 16.30
N VAL A 237 -12.10 26.75 17.28
CA VAL A 237 -10.92 25.91 17.41
C VAL A 237 -11.12 24.71 16.49
N TYR A 238 -10.67 24.84 15.25
CA TYR A 238 -10.52 23.71 14.33
C TYR A 238 -9.70 22.61 15.03
N HIS A 239 -10.35 21.50 15.40
CA HIS A 239 -9.62 20.31 15.79
C HIS A 239 -8.80 19.89 14.58
N PRO A 240 -7.47 19.88 14.65
CA PRO A 240 -6.65 19.41 13.56
C PRO A 240 -7.00 17.93 13.37
N ARG A 241 -7.30 17.57 12.15
CA ARG A 241 -7.49 16.17 11.78
C ARG A 241 -6.14 15.71 11.23
N PRO A 242 -5.46 14.76 11.88
CA PRO A 242 -4.36 14.06 11.25
C PRO A 242 -4.90 13.30 10.04
N ASP A 243 -4.01 12.98 9.12
CA ASP A 243 -4.38 12.22 7.93
C ASP A 243 -4.83 10.80 8.31
N GLN A 244 -4.20 10.20 9.34
CA GLN A 244 -4.50 8.85 9.81
C GLN A 244 -4.26 8.72 11.32
N PHE A 245 -5.08 7.89 11.97
CA PHE A 245 -4.93 7.45 13.37
C PHE A 245 -4.63 5.96 13.42
N CYS A 246 -3.71 5.55 14.29
CA CYS A 246 -3.58 4.17 14.73
C CYS A 246 -4.25 4.01 16.10
N ILE A 247 -5.23 3.14 16.17
CA ILE A 247 -6.10 2.93 17.33
C ILE A 247 -5.77 1.56 17.92
N HIS A 248 -5.46 1.54 19.21
CA HIS A 248 -5.28 0.32 19.99
C HIS A 248 -6.66 -0.19 20.47
N ARG A 249 -6.94 -1.44 20.21
CA ARG A 249 -8.08 -2.17 20.80
C ARG A 249 -7.61 -2.85 22.07
N VAL A 250 -7.83 -2.20 23.21
CA VAL A 250 -7.43 -2.73 24.52
C VAL A 250 -8.21 -4.00 24.82
N ASP A 251 -9.53 -3.95 24.60
CA ASP A 251 -10.46 -5.07 24.66
C ASP A 251 -11.62 -4.83 23.67
N ARG A 252 -12.63 -5.71 23.68
CA ARG A 252 -13.79 -5.66 22.76
C ARG A 252 -14.58 -4.35 22.84
N ASN A 253 -14.51 -3.63 23.95
CA ASN A 253 -15.33 -2.44 24.23
C ASN A 253 -14.51 -1.17 24.42
N THR A 254 -13.18 -1.30 24.59
CA THR A 254 -12.29 -0.19 24.91
C THR A 254 -11.27 0.01 23.81
N THR A 255 -11.22 1.23 23.29
CA THR A 255 -10.21 1.65 22.32
C THR A 255 -9.48 2.87 22.84
N THR A 256 -8.17 2.97 22.54
CA THR A 256 -7.36 4.15 22.84
C THR A 256 -6.57 4.55 21.62
N LEU A 257 -6.24 5.82 21.51
CA LEU A 257 -5.36 6.30 20.45
C LEU A 257 -3.93 5.82 20.74
N LEU A 258 -3.25 5.29 19.73
CA LEU A 258 -1.90 4.79 19.86
C LEU A 258 -0.88 5.78 19.27
N THR A 259 -1.08 6.15 18.02
CA THR A 259 -0.23 7.10 17.29
C THR A 259 -1.03 7.76 16.16
N SER A 260 -0.47 8.82 15.60
CA SER A 260 -1.01 9.52 14.43
C SER A 260 0.00 9.55 13.30
N VAL A 261 -0.45 9.89 12.11
CA VAL A 261 0.37 9.93 10.91
C VAL A 261 0.02 11.14 10.07
N GLU A 262 1.03 11.81 9.54
CA GLU A 262 0.91 12.87 8.56
C GLU A 262 1.52 12.44 7.23
N TYR A 263 0.75 12.49 6.14
CA TYR A 263 1.16 12.11 4.80
C TYR A 263 1.61 13.32 4.00
N LYS A 264 2.82 13.30 3.46
CA LYS A 264 3.33 14.37 2.59
C LYS A 264 3.89 13.77 1.30
N PRO A 265 3.17 13.89 0.15
CA PRO A 265 3.58 13.25 -1.10
C PRO A 265 5.02 13.58 -1.48
N PRO A 266 5.77 12.64 -2.09
CA PRO A 266 7.20 12.81 -2.39
C PRO A 266 7.52 14.00 -3.31
N HIS A 267 6.59 14.42 -4.16
CA HIS A 267 6.75 15.61 -5.01
C HIS A 267 6.67 16.93 -4.21
N LYS A 268 6.07 16.91 -3.00
CA LYS A 268 6.02 18.06 -2.08
C LYS A 268 7.12 17.99 -1.02
N LEU A 269 7.46 16.80 -0.54
CA LEU A 269 8.47 16.56 0.50
C LEU A 269 9.36 15.39 0.08
N SER A 270 10.39 15.68 -0.73
CA SER A 270 11.30 14.65 -1.22
C SER A 270 12.25 14.13 -0.15
N VAL A 271 12.81 12.92 -0.36
CA VAL A 271 13.86 12.37 0.53
C VAL A 271 15.08 13.29 0.60
N ALA A 272 15.45 13.89 -0.54
CA ALA A 272 16.55 14.86 -0.58
C ALA A 272 16.26 16.10 0.29
N THR A 273 15.00 16.59 0.27
CA THR A 273 14.55 17.70 1.12
C THR A 273 14.59 17.31 2.59
N LEU A 274 14.13 16.09 2.94
CA LEU A 274 14.20 15.57 4.30
C LEU A 274 15.65 15.51 4.81
N ARG A 275 16.57 14.92 4.03
CA ARG A 275 17.98 14.83 4.39
C ARG A 275 18.67 16.19 4.55
N MET A 276 18.29 17.18 3.73
CA MET A 276 18.83 18.53 3.78
C MET A 276 18.26 19.36 4.94
N GLY A 277 16.97 19.19 5.23
CA GLY A 277 16.23 20.03 6.16
C GLY A 277 16.20 19.51 7.60
N LEU A 278 16.47 18.21 7.84
CA LEU A 278 16.51 17.63 9.19
C LEU A 278 17.87 17.87 9.84
N ARG A 279 17.91 18.72 10.86
CA ARG A 279 19.05 18.91 11.75
C ARG A 279 18.60 19.37 13.13
N PRO A 280 19.39 19.16 14.20
CA PRO A 280 19.14 19.80 15.48
C PRO A 280 19.14 21.34 15.33
N MET A 281 18.12 21.99 15.90
CA MET A 281 17.97 23.45 15.82
C MET A 281 17.05 24.01 16.91
N ASP A 282 17.21 25.28 17.21
CA ASP A 282 16.19 26.07 17.91
C ASP A 282 15.08 26.43 16.89
N LEU A 283 14.12 25.47 16.71
CA LEU A 283 13.14 25.56 15.65
C LEU A 283 12.32 26.85 15.72
N TRP A 284 11.86 27.20 16.92
CA TRP A 284 11.06 28.40 17.11
C TRP A 284 11.84 29.66 16.72
N LYS A 285 13.09 29.78 17.17
CA LYS A 285 13.92 30.96 16.91
C LYS A 285 14.38 31.01 15.44
N ASP A 286 14.82 29.86 14.90
CA ASP A 286 15.44 29.82 13.58
C ASP A 286 14.39 29.93 12.46
N MET A 287 13.21 29.28 12.61
CA MET A 287 12.22 29.17 11.55
C MET A 287 11.01 30.11 11.71
N VAL A 288 10.63 30.45 12.93
CA VAL A 288 9.42 31.25 13.20
C VAL A 288 9.74 32.69 13.52
N ARG A 289 10.69 32.93 14.43
CA ARG A 289 11.08 34.30 14.84
C ARG A 289 12.09 34.95 13.93
N SER A 290 12.82 34.15 13.13
CA SER A 290 13.82 34.70 12.23
C SER A 290 13.18 35.49 11.08
N ASN A 291 13.54 36.77 10.97
CA ASN A 291 13.12 37.63 9.85
C ASN A 291 14.19 37.68 8.74
N LYS A 292 15.22 36.81 8.81
CA LYS A 292 16.34 36.83 7.88
C LYS A 292 16.27 35.60 6.98
N ILE A 293 16.12 35.85 5.67
CA ILE A 293 16.28 34.81 4.64
C ILE A 293 17.72 34.92 4.14
N PRO A 294 18.49 33.81 4.06
CA PRO A 294 19.84 33.86 3.51
C PRO A 294 19.83 34.35 2.05
N THR A 295 20.80 35.20 1.73
CA THR A 295 20.99 35.73 0.37
C THR A 295 21.88 34.85 -0.50
N ASN A 296 22.76 34.07 0.12
CA ASN A 296 23.56 33.09 -0.57
C ASN A 296 22.70 31.94 -1.09
N GLN A 297 22.90 31.52 -2.34
CA GLN A 297 22.06 30.52 -3.01
C GLN A 297 22.02 29.18 -2.26
N GLU A 298 23.15 28.65 -1.84
CA GLU A 298 23.24 27.38 -1.11
C GLU A 298 22.55 27.46 0.25
N ALA A 299 22.83 28.51 1.02
CA ALA A 299 22.21 28.77 2.30
C ALA A 299 20.68 28.98 2.17
N LYS A 300 20.23 29.62 1.07
CA LYS A 300 18.81 29.79 0.77
C LYS A 300 18.13 28.45 0.45
N LEU A 301 18.77 27.57 -0.33
CA LEU A 301 18.24 26.23 -0.61
C LEU A 301 18.10 25.42 0.68
N ARG A 302 19.11 25.43 1.52
CA ARG A 302 19.06 24.76 2.84
C ARG A 302 17.95 25.33 3.71
N TYR A 303 17.84 26.65 3.86
CA TYR A 303 16.79 27.31 4.61
C TYR A 303 15.39 26.95 4.09
N ASN A 304 15.19 26.87 2.78
CA ASN A 304 13.92 26.49 2.19
C ASN A 304 13.58 25.01 2.52
N ALA A 305 14.57 24.10 2.47
CA ALA A 305 14.39 22.71 2.86
C ALA A 305 14.05 22.58 4.34
N GLU A 306 14.80 23.28 5.23
CA GLU A 306 14.53 23.32 6.67
C GLU A 306 13.13 23.83 6.98
N ARG A 307 12.72 24.94 6.34
CA ARG A 307 11.38 25.51 6.53
C ARG A 307 10.27 24.58 6.06
N LEU A 308 10.44 23.89 4.94
CA LEU A 308 9.49 22.95 4.41
C LEU A 308 9.33 21.72 5.32
N VAL A 309 10.44 21.15 5.76
CA VAL A 309 10.47 20.03 6.70
C VAL A 309 9.85 20.43 8.03
N CYS A 310 10.27 21.56 8.61
CA CYS A 310 9.70 22.04 9.87
C CYS A 310 8.18 22.31 9.74
N SER A 311 7.70 22.79 8.59
CA SER A 311 6.27 23.00 8.38
C SER A 311 5.49 21.68 8.43
N ALA A 312 6.03 20.59 7.87
CA ALA A 312 5.41 19.27 7.96
C ALA A 312 5.46 18.70 9.39
N LEU A 313 6.62 18.78 10.03
CA LEU A 313 6.80 18.25 11.39
C LEU A 313 5.93 18.97 12.43
N VAL A 314 5.78 20.28 12.31
CA VAL A 314 4.94 21.07 13.23
C VAL A 314 3.45 20.77 13.06
N GLN A 315 3.00 20.37 11.87
CA GLN A 315 1.63 19.90 11.68
C GLN A 315 1.37 18.67 12.55
N GLU A 316 2.26 17.70 12.51
CA GLU A 316 2.14 16.48 13.27
C GLU A 316 2.41 16.70 14.78
N TYR A 317 3.42 17.49 15.14
CA TYR A 317 3.66 17.86 16.53
C TYR A 317 2.45 18.49 17.20
N HIS A 318 1.73 19.34 16.48
CA HIS A 318 0.50 19.95 17.01
C HIS A 318 -0.56 18.90 17.35
N VAL A 319 -0.74 17.88 16.52
CA VAL A 319 -1.61 16.73 16.81
C VAL A 319 -1.12 15.98 18.05
N MET A 320 0.18 15.68 18.12
CA MET A 320 0.78 14.99 19.30
C MET A 320 0.50 15.72 20.62
N ILE A 321 0.61 17.05 20.63
CA ILE A 321 0.30 17.87 21.85
C ILE A 321 -1.19 17.88 22.15
N GLN A 322 -2.03 17.97 21.13
CA GLN A 322 -3.49 18.01 21.32
C GLN A 322 -4.05 16.67 21.80
N GLU A 323 -3.55 15.59 21.25
CA GLU A 323 -4.02 14.24 21.57
C GLU A 323 -3.24 13.60 22.74
N GLY A 324 -2.14 14.20 23.17
CA GLY A 324 -1.30 13.68 24.26
C GLY A 324 -0.44 12.50 23.86
N LEU A 325 -0.02 12.41 22.61
CA LEU A 325 0.78 11.31 22.06
C LEU A 325 2.27 11.50 22.36
N GLU A 326 2.97 10.40 22.66
CA GLU A 326 4.43 10.38 22.74
C GLU A 326 5.08 10.14 21.39
N TYR A 327 4.50 9.26 20.57
CA TYR A 327 5.04 8.81 19.29
C TYR A 327 4.12 9.13 18.14
N SER A 328 4.72 9.47 17.02
CA SER A 328 4.06 9.70 15.74
C SER A 328 5.05 9.60 14.59
N TYR A 329 4.61 9.74 13.35
CA TYR A 329 5.51 9.83 12.21
C TYR A 329 4.93 10.64 11.04
N VAL A 330 5.85 11.20 10.25
CA VAL A 330 5.55 11.81 8.96
C VAL A 330 6.13 10.91 7.87
N THR A 331 5.35 10.58 6.85
CA THR A 331 5.84 9.75 5.73
C THR A 331 5.58 10.39 4.38
N ASN A 332 6.50 10.11 3.44
CA ASN A 332 6.31 10.42 2.03
C ASN A 332 6.19 9.15 1.15
N GLY A 333 6.04 7.97 1.78
CA GLY A 333 5.99 6.67 1.12
C GLY A 333 7.36 6.04 0.86
N ILE A 334 8.39 6.86 0.61
CA ILE A 334 9.77 6.39 0.37
C ILE A 334 10.58 6.39 1.66
N ALA A 335 10.49 7.47 2.41
CA ALA A 335 11.13 7.66 3.70
C ALA A 335 10.10 8.08 4.75
N ARG A 336 10.44 7.90 6.02
CA ARG A 336 9.62 8.34 7.13
C ARG A 336 10.46 8.97 8.22
N VAL A 337 9.88 9.98 8.86
CA VAL A 337 10.48 10.66 10.02
C VAL A 337 9.69 10.23 11.23
N LEU A 338 10.31 9.40 12.08
CA LEU A 338 9.73 8.99 13.35
C LEU A 338 9.88 10.14 14.34
N LEU A 339 8.84 10.41 15.11
CA LEU A 339 8.74 11.54 16.01
C LEU A 339 8.49 11.08 17.44
N ARG A 340 9.09 11.80 18.39
CA ARG A 340 8.86 11.59 19.82
C ARG A 340 8.75 12.90 20.55
N VAL A 341 7.74 13.01 21.43
CA VAL A 341 7.58 14.09 22.41
C VAL A 341 7.66 13.48 23.80
N ARG A 342 8.66 13.81 24.60
CA ARG A 342 8.79 13.27 25.95
C ARG A 342 7.83 13.97 26.92
N GLN A 343 7.31 13.22 27.90
CA GLN A 343 6.34 13.75 28.86
C GLN A 343 6.90 14.93 29.68
N ASN A 344 8.18 14.87 30.05
CA ASN A 344 8.87 15.86 30.87
C ASN A 344 9.58 16.94 30.06
N ASP A 345 9.57 16.86 28.72
CA ASP A 345 10.19 17.83 27.82
C ASP A 345 9.30 18.04 26.57
N PRO A 346 8.07 18.54 26.76
CA PRO A 346 7.11 18.68 25.65
C PRO A 346 7.54 19.75 24.63
N GLY A 347 8.40 20.70 24.99
CA GLY A 347 8.91 21.73 24.10
C GLY A 347 9.94 21.23 23.07
N THR A 348 10.46 20.00 23.21
CA THR A 348 11.40 19.41 22.27
C THR A 348 10.75 18.31 21.46
N LEU A 349 10.85 18.44 20.14
CA LEU A 349 10.48 17.37 19.21
C LEU A 349 11.72 16.57 18.83
N TYR A 350 11.76 15.30 19.19
CA TYR A 350 12.81 14.38 18.79
C TYR A 350 12.44 13.72 17.46
N TYR A 351 13.41 13.61 16.54
CA TYR A 351 13.21 13.02 15.23
C TYR A 351 14.23 11.94 14.89
N PHE A 352 13.82 10.97 14.10
CA PHE A 352 14.70 9.96 13.50
C PHE A 352 14.26 9.71 12.04
N LEU A 353 15.19 9.94 11.09
CA LEU A 353 14.92 9.70 9.66
C LEU A 353 15.19 8.24 9.33
N CYS A 354 14.20 7.54 8.79
CA CYS A 354 14.30 6.22 8.20
C CYS A 354 14.24 6.34 6.67
N ASP A 355 15.22 5.76 6.01
CA ASP A 355 15.30 5.67 4.55
C ASP A 355 15.52 4.21 4.12
N PRO A 356 14.45 3.39 4.10
CA PRO A 356 14.54 1.94 3.88
C PRO A 356 15.27 1.57 2.60
N ASN A 357 15.15 2.38 1.53
CA ASN A 357 15.81 2.10 0.26
C ASN A 357 17.33 2.19 0.34
N SER A 358 17.86 2.96 1.30
CA SER A 358 19.32 3.06 1.56
C SER A 358 19.79 2.19 2.72
N GLU A 359 18.89 1.79 3.62
CA GLU A 359 19.23 1.08 4.86
C GLU A 359 19.08 -0.45 4.73
N VAL A 360 18.23 -0.93 3.82
CA VAL A 360 17.95 -2.36 3.65
C VAL A 360 18.87 -2.98 2.59
N ASN A 361 19.61 -4.00 3.00
CA ASN A 361 20.33 -4.88 2.09
C ASN A 361 19.57 -6.22 1.95
N MET A 362 19.11 -6.53 0.75
CA MET A 362 18.29 -7.72 0.48
C MET A 362 19.00 -9.06 0.72
N GLU A 363 20.32 -9.04 0.81
CA GLU A 363 21.15 -10.22 1.11
C GLU A 363 21.41 -10.40 2.61
N MET A 364 21.09 -9.38 3.42
CA MET A 364 21.38 -9.35 4.86
C MET A 364 20.09 -9.25 5.67
N GLU A 365 19.61 -10.39 6.17
CA GLU A 365 18.37 -10.49 6.96
C GLU A 365 18.36 -9.56 8.18
N ALA A 366 19.50 -9.34 8.83
CA ALA A 366 19.63 -8.40 9.93
C ALA A 366 19.20 -6.96 9.59
N THR A 367 19.20 -6.58 8.29
CA THR A 367 18.74 -5.26 7.83
C THR A 367 17.23 -5.16 7.63
N PHE A 368 16.47 -6.26 7.71
CA PHE A 368 15.03 -6.25 7.52
C PHE A 368 14.28 -5.50 8.61
N ALA A 369 14.90 -5.31 9.77
CA ALA A 369 14.46 -4.37 10.80
C ALA A 369 14.31 -2.92 10.29
N ASN A 370 14.99 -2.57 9.20
CA ASN A 370 14.98 -1.23 8.61
C ASN A 370 13.91 -1.07 7.49
N THR A 371 13.14 -2.12 7.17
CA THR A 371 12.04 -2.01 6.19
C THR A 371 10.96 -1.06 6.68
N SER A 372 10.19 -0.50 5.75
CA SER A 372 9.07 0.39 6.07
C SER A 372 8.09 -0.23 7.06
N VAL A 373 7.74 -1.50 6.85
CA VAL A 373 6.83 -2.25 7.72
C VAL A 373 7.45 -2.43 9.11
N ALA A 374 8.70 -2.89 9.21
CA ALA A 374 9.35 -3.15 10.50
C ALA A 374 9.56 -1.86 11.32
N ARG A 375 9.99 -0.76 10.69
CA ARG A 375 10.17 0.55 11.37
C ARG A 375 8.88 1.08 11.96
N THR A 376 7.77 0.99 11.19
CA THR A 376 6.47 1.47 11.66
C THR A 376 5.86 0.52 12.69
N LEU A 377 6.02 -0.80 12.52
CA LEU A 377 5.64 -1.79 13.52
C LEU A 377 6.31 -1.50 14.87
N CYS A 378 7.63 -1.32 14.88
CA CYS A 378 8.37 -1.03 16.11
C CYS A 378 7.93 0.30 16.76
N LEU A 379 7.59 1.32 15.95
CA LEU A 379 7.02 2.56 16.49
C LEU A 379 5.66 2.32 17.18
N CYS A 380 4.79 1.53 16.57
CA CYS A 380 3.51 1.14 17.19
C CYS A 380 3.74 0.37 18.50
N LEU A 381 4.71 -0.55 18.53
CA LEU A 381 5.07 -1.31 19.73
C LEU A 381 5.62 -0.41 20.85
N MET A 382 6.42 0.61 20.52
CA MET A 382 6.83 1.63 21.48
C MET A 382 5.61 2.39 22.05
N ALA A 383 4.64 2.70 21.21
CA ALA A 383 3.46 3.43 21.60
C ALA A 383 2.53 2.61 22.52
N PHE A 384 2.47 1.28 22.39
CA PHE A 384 1.73 0.43 23.35
C PHE A 384 2.21 0.59 24.79
N HIS A 385 3.52 0.86 25.00
CA HIS A 385 4.12 1.08 26.30
C HIS A 385 4.08 2.55 26.77
N SER A 386 3.48 3.44 25.97
CA SER A 386 3.32 4.85 26.29
C SER A 386 1.86 5.25 26.27
N PRO A 387 1.18 5.24 27.43
CA PRO A 387 -0.24 5.60 27.48
C PRO A 387 -0.46 7.04 27.04
N VAL A 388 -1.58 7.29 26.39
CA VAL A 388 -2.03 8.65 26.00
C VAL A 388 -2.13 9.52 27.24
N ARG A 389 -1.51 10.69 27.17
CA ARG A 389 -1.48 11.64 28.27
C ARG A 389 -2.85 12.32 28.43
N GLY A 390 -3.34 12.33 29.66
CA GLY A 390 -4.66 12.85 30.00
C GLY A 390 -4.80 14.36 29.77
N GLN A 391 -6.04 14.86 29.93
CA GLN A 391 -6.38 16.27 29.74
C GLN A 391 -5.59 17.20 30.68
N GLU A 392 -5.29 16.74 31.90
CA GLU A 392 -4.50 17.50 32.86
C GLU A 392 -3.10 17.84 32.32
N TRP A 393 -2.39 16.84 31.80
CA TRP A 393 -1.08 17.06 31.15
C TRP A 393 -1.22 18.01 29.96
N ARG A 394 -2.21 17.80 29.08
CA ARG A 394 -2.44 18.65 27.91
C ARG A 394 -2.69 20.11 28.32
N ASN A 395 -3.46 20.33 29.37
CA ASN A 395 -3.74 21.67 29.88
C ASN A 395 -2.52 22.33 30.54
N SER A 396 -1.65 21.53 31.19
CA SER A 396 -0.44 22.06 31.83
C SER A 396 0.65 22.46 30.83
N VAL A 397 0.78 21.76 29.70
CA VAL A 397 1.87 22.02 28.74
C VAL A 397 1.52 23.05 27.66
N ARG A 398 0.25 23.13 27.25
CA ARG A 398 -0.19 24.04 26.18
C ARG A 398 0.17 25.51 26.37
N PRO A 399 0.08 26.13 27.58
CA PRO A 399 0.45 27.51 27.78
C PRO A 399 1.93 27.82 27.53
N ASP A 400 2.82 26.84 27.75
CA ASP A 400 4.27 27.00 27.63
C ASP A 400 4.80 26.72 26.23
N ILE A 401 3.97 26.12 25.36
CA ILE A 401 4.35 25.81 23.98
C ILE A 401 4.00 26.99 23.07
N PRO A 402 4.98 27.55 22.33
CA PRO A 402 4.73 28.64 21.42
C PRO A 402 3.85 28.21 20.26
N ILE A 403 3.13 29.18 19.69
CA ILE A 403 2.29 28.99 18.50
C ILE A 403 3.05 29.52 17.28
N TRP A 404 3.07 28.74 16.20
CA TRP A 404 3.63 29.20 14.93
C TRP A 404 2.87 30.42 14.45
N LYS A 405 3.54 31.57 14.45
CA LYS A 405 3.02 32.83 13.93
C LYS A 405 3.92 33.27 12.80
N THR A 406 3.33 33.75 11.72
CA THR A 406 4.12 34.33 10.64
C THR A 406 4.83 35.60 11.15
N SER A 407 5.89 36.03 10.47
CA SER A 407 6.56 37.32 10.78
C SER A 407 5.57 38.51 10.74
N PHE A 408 4.59 38.41 9.85
CA PHE A 408 3.50 39.39 9.76
C PHE A 408 2.63 39.39 11.02
N ASP A 409 2.18 38.23 11.48
CA ASP A 409 1.38 38.11 12.71
C ASP A 409 2.17 38.54 13.95
N HIS A 410 3.46 38.25 13.98
CA HIS A 410 4.35 38.73 15.04
C HIS A 410 4.48 40.24 15.02
N THR A 411 4.71 40.84 13.86
CA THR A 411 4.76 42.33 13.72
C THR A 411 3.43 42.97 14.10
N ARG A 412 2.31 42.38 13.65
CA ARG A 412 0.98 42.86 13.95
C ARG A 412 0.64 42.82 15.46
N SER A 413 1.11 41.77 16.17
CA SER A 413 0.90 41.63 17.61
C SER A 413 1.68 42.68 18.45
N HIS A 414 2.65 43.38 17.87
CA HIS A 414 3.40 44.46 18.50
C HIS A 414 2.86 45.85 18.14
N ILE A 415 1.87 45.95 17.24
CA ILE A 415 1.17 47.21 16.96
C ILE A 415 0.19 47.46 18.08
N PRO A 416 0.27 48.63 18.79
CA PRO A 416 -0.69 48.97 19.82
C PRO A 416 -2.13 48.99 19.29
N GLU A 417 -3.10 48.57 20.13
CA GLU A 417 -4.49 48.45 19.70
C GLU A 417 -5.08 49.78 19.24
N ASP A 418 -4.56 50.90 19.76
CA ASP A 418 -4.96 52.27 19.43
C ASP A 418 -4.54 52.65 17.99
N GLU A 419 -3.44 52.12 17.47
CA GLU A 419 -3.02 52.31 16.09
C GLU A 419 -3.89 51.50 15.12
N PHE A 420 -4.39 50.33 15.54
CA PHE A 420 -5.34 49.54 14.77
C PHE A 420 -6.68 50.25 14.55
N ARG A 421 -7.11 51.09 15.50
CA ARG A 421 -8.37 51.83 15.43
C ARG A 421 -8.25 53.08 14.58
N GLN A 422 -7.03 53.56 14.30
CA GLN A 422 -6.77 54.77 13.53
C GLN A 422 -6.58 54.54 12.02
N LEU A 423 -6.52 53.31 11.56
CA LEU A 423 -6.44 53.02 10.14
C LEU A 423 -7.79 53.30 9.47
N PRO A 424 -7.87 54.23 8.49
CA PRO A 424 -9.11 54.52 7.78
C PRO A 424 -9.57 53.27 7.03
N LEU A 425 -10.86 52.96 7.17
CA LEU A 425 -11.52 51.82 6.52
C LEU A 425 -11.52 51.88 4.98
N ASN A 426 -11.00 52.99 4.39
CA ASN A 426 -10.91 53.23 2.96
C ASN A 426 -9.54 53.86 2.63
N SER A 427 -8.51 53.07 2.55
CA SER A 427 -7.36 53.46 1.77
C SER A 427 -6.97 52.24 0.90
N ASP A 428 -7.10 52.43 -0.41
CA ASP A 428 -6.33 51.68 -1.40
C ASP A 428 -4.86 51.69 -0.97
N SER A 429 -4.50 50.72 -0.13
CA SER A 429 -3.11 50.52 0.22
C SER A 429 -2.51 49.63 -0.83
N THR A 430 -1.92 50.21 -1.83
CA THR A 430 -0.77 49.68 -2.52
C THR A 430 0.26 49.30 -1.45
N ALA A 431 0.18 48.10 -0.93
CA ALA A 431 1.26 47.54 -0.15
C ALA A 431 2.51 47.47 -1.07
N PRO A 432 3.70 47.84 -0.56
CA PRO A 432 4.89 47.68 -1.34
C PRO A 432 5.08 46.17 -1.61
N GLU A 433 4.87 45.74 -2.85
CA GLU A 433 5.19 44.44 -3.31
C GLU A 433 6.70 44.20 -3.18
N PHE A 434 7.08 43.38 -2.23
CA PHE A 434 8.39 42.76 -2.32
C PHE A 434 8.35 41.75 -3.48
N PRO A 435 9.25 41.87 -4.48
CA PRO A 435 9.23 41.00 -5.62
C PRO A 435 9.47 39.56 -5.16
N SER A 436 8.45 38.72 -5.28
CA SER A 436 8.61 37.27 -5.30
C SER A 436 9.31 36.91 -6.61
N PRO A 437 10.44 36.18 -6.60
CA PRO A 437 10.96 35.62 -7.83
C PRO A 437 10.08 34.43 -8.22
N ASP A 438 9.56 34.49 -9.44
CA ASP A 438 8.78 33.49 -10.17
C ASP A 438 7.29 33.40 -9.85
N SER A 439 6.53 34.12 -10.65
CA SER A 439 5.42 33.57 -11.42
C SER A 439 4.78 34.65 -12.28
N GLY A 440 5.03 34.63 -13.56
CA GLY A 440 4.20 35.25 -14.55
C GLY A 440 2.83 34.57 -14.60
N SER A 441 1.87 35.16 -13.97
CA SER A 441 0.45 35.09 -14.31
C SER A 441 -0.30 36.12 -13.46
N THR A 442 -0.44 37.31 -13.99
CA THR A 442 -1.36 38.35 -13.52
C THR A 442 -2.78 37.91 -13.81
N TYR A 443 -3.55 37.66 -12.75
CA TYR A 443 -5.00 37.62 -12.85
C TYR A 443 -5.54 38.88 -12.17
N GLU A 444 -5.92 39.86 -12.99
CA GLU A 444 -6.71 41.02 -12.53
C GLU A 444 -8.20 40.64 -12.58
N PRO A 445 -8.98 40.85 -11.52
CA PRO A 445 -10.43 40.82 -11.62
C PRO A 445 -10.91 42.16 -12.21
N SER A 446 -11.26 42.17 -13.49
CA SER A 446 -11.96 43.29 -14.13
C SER A 446 -13.40 43.33 -13.67
N SER A 447 -13.74 44.39 -12.94
CA SER A 447 -15.11 44.80 -12.66
C SER A 447 -15.58 45.74 -13.77
N SER A 448 -16.44 45.29 -14.66
CA SER A 448 -17.54 45.97 -15.38
C SER A 448 -17.91 45.23 -16.64
N PRO A 449 -19.20 45.04 -16.94
CA PRO A 449 -19.61 44.33 -18.15
C PRO A 449 -19.65 45.26 -19.36
N PRO A 450 -19.13 44.87 -20.51
CA PRO A 450 -19.52 45.46 -21.77
C PRO A 450 -20.60 44.60 -22.47
N ASP A 451 -21.50 45.35 -23.14
CA ASP A 451 -22.61 44.91 -23.96
C ASP A 451 -22.24 43.89 -25.01
N PHE A 452 -23.18 42.97 -25.23
CA PHE A 452 -23.14 41.95 -26.29
C PHE A 452 -23.34 42.53 -27.69
N PRO A 453 -22.82 41.82 -28.73
CA PRO A 453 -23.76 41.25 -29.73
C PRO A 453 -23.59 39.73 -29.89
N GLU A 454 -24.76 39.16 -30.14
CA GLU A 454 -25.00 37.76 -30.45
C GLU A 454 -24.15 37.21 -31.59
N SER A 455 -23.61 36.00 -31.50
CA SER A 455 -23.91 34.91 -32.40
C SER A 455 -23.09 33.64 -32.16
N THR A 456 -23.79 32.55 -32.30
CA THR A 456 -23.43 31.17 -32.66
C THR A 456 -22.87 30.26 -31.59
N ALA A 457 -23.76 29.39 -31.18
CA ALA A 457 -23.62 28.23 -30.37
C ALA A 457 -22.57 27.20 -30.86
N ARG A 458 -21.72 26.76 -29.93
CA ARG A 458 -21.22 25.37 -29.92
C ARG A 458 -21.41 24.83 -28.52
N GLN A 459 -22.41 23.94 -28.38
CA GLN A 459 -22.67 23.16 -27.16
C GLN A 459 -21.50 22.22 -26.90
N VAL A 460 -20.85 22.39 -25.74
CA VAL A 460 -20.04 21.35 -25.12
C VAL A 460 -20.84 20.83 -23.92
N SER A 461 -21.29 19.60 -24.04
CA SER A 461 -22.06 18.87 -23.04
C SER A 461 -21.19 18.56 -21.83
N THR A 462 -21.41 19.25 -20.72
CA THR A 462 -20.92 18.85 -19.40
C THR A 462 -21.96 17.95 -18.73
N ARG A 463 -21.57 16.73 -18.47
CA ARG A 463 -22.37 15.70 -17.79
C ARG A 463 -22.69 16.15 -16.35
N SER A 464 -23.94 16.53 -16.13
CA SER A 464 -24.47 16.82 -14.79
C SER A 464 -24.54 15.56 -13.93
N ARG A 465 -24.14 15.69 -12.68
CA ARG A 465 -24.34 14.70 -11.62
C ARG A 465 -25.85 14.49 -11.40
N VAL A 466 -26.29 13.25 -11.59
CA VAL A 466 -27.63 12.83 -11.21
C VAL A 466 -27.64 12.55 -9.71
N SER A 467 -28.41 13.37 -8.99
CA SER A 467 -28.81 13.14 -7.60
C SER A 467 -29.90 12.07 -7.61
N CYS A 468 -29.68 10.95 -6.93
CA CYS A 468 -30.71 9.94 -6.69
C CYS A 468 -31.60 10.41 -5.52
N ALA A 469 -32.84 10.80 -5.82
CA ALA A 469 -33.91 10.89 -4.83
C ALA A 469 -34.76 9.61 -4.88
N PRO A 470 -35.35 9.16 -3.77
CA PRO A 470 -36.10 7.91 -3.73
C PRO A 470 -37.49 8.06 -4.36
N SER A 471 -37.83 7.12 -5.21
CA SER A 471 -39.12 7.06 -5.87
C SER A 471 -40.16 6.37 -5.00
N ASP A 472 -41.28 7.06 -4.79
CA ASP A 472 -42.51 6.57 -4.16
C ASP A 472 -43.09 5.36 -4.91
N VAL A 473 -43.43 4.34 -4.13
CA VAL A 473 -44.16 3.15 -4.58
C VAL A 473 -45.63 3.50 -4.69
N ARG A 474 -46.17 3.55 -5.91
CA ARG A 474 -47.62 3.55 -6.18
C ARG A 474 -48.13 2.12 -6.32
N HIS A 475 -49.05 1.75 -5.42
CA HIS A 475 -49.91 0.58 -5.48
C HIS A 475 -50.70 0.55 -6.79
N ARG A 476 -50.75 -0.61 -7.46
CA ARG A 476 -51.79 -1.00 -8.36
C ARG A 476 -52.24 -2.41 -8.05
N SER A 477 -53.45 -2.49 -7.51
CA SER A 477 -54.25 -3.68 -7.27
C SER A 477 -54.67 -4.32 -8.57
N GLN A 478 -54.55 -5.63 -8.72
CA GLN A 478 -55.57 -6.47 -9.39
C GLN A 478 -55.48 -7.92 -8.94
N SER A 479 -56.64 -8.39 -8.57
CA SER A 479 -57.15 -9.65 -8.09
C SER A 479 -56.83 -10.88 -8.95
N SER A 480 -56.61 -12.04 -8.39
CA SER A 480 -57.59 -13.15 -8.24
C SER A 480 -56.92 -14.54 -8.18
N GLN A 481 -57.43 -15.30 -7.24
CA GLN A 481 -57.59 -16.75 -7.18
C GLN A 481 -56.47 -17.65 -6.63
N SER A 482 -56.76 -18.07 -5.41
CA SER A 482 -56.33 -19.34 -4.82
C SER A 482 -57.09 -20.54 -5.45
N PRO A 483 -56.65 -21.78 -5.30
CA PRO A 483 -57.00 -22.54 -4.12
C PRO A 483 -55.88 -23.45 -3.52
N ASP A 484 -56.03 -23.68 -2.24
CA ASP A 484 -55.52 -24.73 -1.35
C ASP A 484 -55.98 -26.16 -1.73
N PRO A 485 -55.68 -27.26 -0.98
CA PRO A 485 -54.61 -27.57 -0.02
C PRO A 485 -54.01 -29.01 -0.18
N ASP A 486 -53.22 -29.42 0.80
CA ASP A 486 -52.83 -30.78 1.22
C ASP A 486 -51.46 -31.32 0.77
N SER A 487 -50.55 -31.39 1.72
CA SER A 487 -50.13 -32.66 2.36
C SER A 487 -48.96 -32.47 3.35
N LYS A 488 -49.08 -33.18 4.42
CA LYS A 488 -48.30 -33.22 5.68
C LYS A 488 -46.96 -34.00 5.54
N PRO A 489 -46.19 -34.18 6.63
CA PRO A 489 -44.74 -34.00 6.69
C PRO A 489 -43.98 -35.34 6.86
N ALA A 490 -42.67 -35.32 6.57
CA ALA A 490 -41.77 -36.42 6.86
C ALA A 490 -40.57 -36.01 7.73
N THR A 491 -40.64 -36.39 8.94
CA THR A 491 -39.70 -37.00 9.92
C THR A 491 -38.19 -36.73 9.78
N ARG A 492 -37.75 -36.14 10.82
CA ARG A 492 -36.45 -35.99 11.46
C ARG A 492 -35.79 -37.36 11.76
N HIS A 493 -34.52 -37.55 11.33
CA HIS A 493 -33.64 -38.57 11.91
C HIS A 493 -32.44 -37.90 12.59
N LYS A 494 -32.42 -37.98 13.92
CA LYS A 494 -31.27 -37.84 14.79
C LYS A 494 -30.38 -39.07 14.62
N ARG A 495 -29.06 -38.88 14.48
CA ARG A 495 -28.03 -39.88 14.79
C ARG A 495 -27.17 -39.39 15.94
N THR A 496 -27.36 -40.00 17.05
CA THR A 496 -26.49 -40.08 18.23
C THR A 496 -25.26 -40.94 17.88
N PHE A 497 -24.08 -40.46 18.25
CA PHE A 497 -22.88 -41.29 18.35
C PHE A 497 -22.50 -41.40 19.83
N SER A 498 -22.49 -42.66 20.30
CA SER A 498 -22.09 -43.09 21.64
C SER A 498 -20.55 -43.17 21.74
N GLN A 499 -20.10 -42.84 22.93
CA GLN A 499 -18.76 -43.11 23.45
C GLN A 499 -18.55 -44.62 23.65
N VAL A 500 -17.32 -45.10 23.45
CA VAL A 500 -16.72 -46.22 24.19
C VAL A 500 -15.22 -45.95 24.39
N PRO A 501 -14.64 -46.25 25.55
CA PRO A 501 -13.29 -45.94 25.98
C PRO A 501 -12.34 -47.14 25.76
N SER A 502 -11.07 -46.84 25.56
CA SER A 502 -9.90 -47.53 26.09
C SER A 502 -8.64 -46.77 25.72
#